data_27f4c16522e0f841d3449d35d4cb333f
#
_entry.id   27f4c16522e0f841d3449d35d4cb333f
#
_cell.length_a   1.000
_cell.length_b   1.000
_cell.length_c   1.000
_cell.angle_alpha   90.00
_cell.angle_beta   90.00
_cell.angle_gamma   90.00
#
_symmetry.space_group_name_H-M   'P 1'
#
loop_
_entity.id
_entity.type
_entity.pdbx_description
1 polymer ?
#
loop_
_entity_poly.entity_id
_entity_poly.type
_entity_poly.pdbx_seq_one_letter_code
_entity_poly.pdbx_strand_id
1 'polypeptide(L)'
;MKYILLIIKGFIVGMAKIIPGISGAVLAISLGIYEKLISIIANPLKININDLKFIVSIMLGMLASILLLSNFIKWILTLYYVWAVFLFIGLIIGSTKDITSKITLKKTNIFCILITIFISYILLINHNFNIKENNPYLIMGTLEALTTIIPGISGTAIFISLGLYTKMLELYNLLITFNINIKFIIDFIIGFILSLTLCAKTINYLFNKHQSIAYSIVLGLMITSLFVMFKSIFKYKITLFKIIIGIILLITGYKCTKKINNFLSNYSN
;
A
#
# COMPACT_ATOMS: atom_id res chain seq x y z
N MET A 1 -18.08 -19.50 -1.24
CA MET A 1 -18.19 -18.13 -0.71
C MET A 1 -16.88 -17.58 -0.18
N LYS A 2 -16.17 -18.22 0.76
CA LYS A 2 -14.93 -17.72 1.39
C LYS A 2 -13.84 -17.26 0.40
N TYR A 3 -13.53 -18.05 -0.63
CA TYR A 3 -12.46 -17.73 -1.60
C TYR A 3 -12.86 -16.59 -2.56
N ILE A 4 -14.14 -16.51 -2.95
CA ILE A 4 -14.67 -15.39 -3.76
C ILE A 4 -14.51 -14.08 -3.00
N LEU A 5 -14.80 -14.07 -1.68
CA LEU A 5 -14.60 -12.91 -0.85
C LEU A 5 -13.11 -12.50 -0.75
N LEU A 6 -12.19 -13.47 -0.70
CA LEU A 6 -10.75 -13.22 -0.73
C LEU A 6 -10.29 -12.64 -2.09
N ILE A 7 -10.86 -13.10 -3.20
CA ILE A 7 -10.61 -12.53 -4.54
C ILE A 7 -11.08 -11.06 -4.57
N ILE A 8 -12.28 -10.77 -4.03
CA ILE A 8 -12.79 -9.38 -3.94
C ILE A 8 -11.87 -8.51 -3.08
N LYS A 9 -11.43 -9.00 -1.93
CA LYS A 9 -10.47 -8.30 -1.08
C LYS A 9 -9.15 -8.05 -1.81
N GLY A 10 -8.64 -9.07 -2.51
CA GLY A 10 -7.45 -8.96 -3.36
C GLY A 10 -7.63 -7.92 -4.47
N PHE A 11 -8.80 -7.88 -5.12
CA PHE A 11 -9.14 -6.90 -6.14
C PHE A 11 -9.04 -5.45 -5.61
N ILE A 12 -9.60 -5.20 -4.42
CA ILE A 12 -9.53 -3.88 -3.76
C ILE A 12 -8.08 -3.51 -3.40
N VAL A 13 -7.29 -4.46 -2.90
CA VAL A 13 -5.86 -4.23 -2.61
C VAL A 13 -5.07 -3.97 -3.88
N GLY A 14 -5.36 -4.70 -4.97
CA GLY A 14 -4.72 -4.50 -6.26
C GLY A 14 -5.01 -3.13 -6.88
N MET A 15 -6.21 -2.58 -6.69
CA MET A 15 -6.52 -1.19 -7.08
C MET A 15 -5.55 -0.19 -6.45
N ALA A 16 -5.21 -0.37 -5.17
CA ALA A 16 -4.28 0.52 -4.47
C ALA A 16 -2.85 0.49 -5.04
N LYS A 17 -2.44 -0.60 -5.67
CA LYS A 17 -1.13 -0.69 -6.34
C LYS A 17 -1.04 0.19 -7.59
N ILE A 18 -2.17 0.44 -8.23
CA ILE A 18 -2.24 1.26 -9.45
C ILE A 18 -2.34 2.75 -9.10
N ILE A 19 -2.93 3.07 -7.95
CA ILE A 19 -3.25 4.45 -7.56
C ILE A 19 -2.06 5.06 -6.81
N PRO A 20 -1.42 6.12 -7.36
CA PRO A 20 -0.32 6.79 -6.68
C PRO A 20 -0.76 7.34 -5.31
N GLY A 21 0.08 7.12 -4.30
CA GLY A 21 -0.15 7.65 -2.95
C GLY A 21 -1.01 6.78 -2.04
N ILE A 22 -1.62 5.70 -2.54
CA ILE A 22 -2.33 4.72 -1.71
C ILE A 22 -1.42 3.52 -1.43
N SER A 23 -1.41 3.09 -0.18
CA SER A 23 -0.72 1.88 0.22
C SER A 23 -1.68 0.68 0.19
N GLY A 24 -1.37 -0.34 -0.61
CA GLY A 24 -2.12 -1.59 -0.64
C GLY A 24 -2.13 -2.31 0.72
N ALA A 25 -1.05 -2.19 1.49
CA ALA A 25 -0.96 -2.75 2.83
C ALA A 25 -1.96 -2.10 3.80
N VAL A 26 -2.21 -0.78 3.69
CA VAL A 26 -3.26 -0.10 4.48
C VAL A 26 -4.64 -0.65 4.15
N LEU A 27 -4.95 -0.85 2.87
CA LEU A 27 -6.23 -1.47 2.49
C LEU A 27 -6.31 -2.94 2.94
N ALA A 28 -5.21 -3.69 2.88
CA ALA A 28 -5.17 -5.06 3.39
C ALA A 28 -5.45 -5.13 4.90
N ILE A 29 -4.96 -4.15 5.69
CA ILE A 29 -5.29 -4.02 7.12
C ILE A 29 -6.78 -3.76 7.31
N SER A 30 -7.32 -2.78 6.58
CA SER A 30 -8.74 -2.41 6.66
C SER A 30 -9.67 -3.57 6.30
N LEU A 31 -9.23 -4.42 5.37
CA LEU A 31 -9.95 -5.62 4.95
C LEU A 31 -9.72 -6.84 5.84
N GLY A 32 -8.91 -6.72 6.90
CA GLY A 32 -8.62 -7.80 7.85
C GLY A 32 -7.83 -8.98 7.27
N ILE A 33 -7.06 -8.77 6.18
CA ILE A 33 -6.25 -9.83 5.56
C ILE A 33 -4.75 -9.65 5.77
N TYR A 34 -4.32 -8.48 6.24
CA TYR A 34 -2.91 -8.11 6.35
C TYR A 34 -2.13 -8.99 7.33
N GLU A 35 -2.62 -9.15 8.56
CA GLU A 35 -1.93 -9.93 9.60
C GLU A 35 -1.70 -11.37 9.14
N LYS A 36 -2.71 -11.99 8.51
CA LYS A 36 -2.58 -13.34 7.97
C LYS A 36 -1.61 -13.40 6.80
N LEU A 37 -1.63 -12.45 5.86
CA LEU A 37 -0.65 -12.36 4.78
C LEU A 37 0.78 -12.30 5.34
N ILE A 38 1.02 -11.40 6.29
CA ILE A 38 2.34 -11.20 6.89
C ILE A 38 2.79 -12.46 7.64
N SER A 39 1.90 -13.13 8.38
CA SER A 39 2.24 -14.36 9.11
C SER A 39 2.67 -15.50 8.16
N ILE A 40 2.01 -15.63 7.01
CA ILE A 40 2.36 -16.64 6.00
C ILE A 40 3.70 -16.31 5.34
N ILE A 41 3.90 -15.04 4.93
CA ILE A 41 5.15 -14.61 4.28
C ILE A 41 6.34 -14.73 5.25
N ALA A 42 6.13 -14.45 6.54
CA ALA A 42 7.17 -14.56 7.56
C ALA A 42 7.63 -16.00 7.81
N ASN A 43 6.78 -16.99 7.52
CA ASN A 43 7.03 -18.41 7.78
C ASN A 43 6.82 -19.28 6.52
N PRO A 44 7.60 -19.09 5.45
CA PRO A 44 7.36 -19.75 4.17
C PRO A 44 7.48 -21.28 4.23
N LEU A 45 8.24 -21.80 5.19
CA LEU A 45 8.42 -23.26 5.38
C LEU A 45 7.24 -23.94 6.09
N LYS A 46 6.30 -23.17 6.66
CA LYS A 46 5.12 -23.67 7.39
C LYS A 46 3.80 -23.46 6.64
N ILE A 47 3.86 -23.17 5.35
CA ILE A 47 2.68 -22.92 4.52
C ILE A 47 1.90 -24.22 4.34
N ASN A 48 0.64 -24.21 4.72
CA ASN A 48 -0.30 -25.30 4.47
C ASN A 48 -1.16 -25.01 3.22
N ILE A 49 -1.95 -26.01 2.77
CA ILE A 49 -2.79 -25.90 1.58
C ILE A 49 -3.85 -24.79 1.69
N ASN A 50 -4.34 -24.49 2.91
CA ASN A 50 -5.32 -23.43 3.12
C ASN A 50 -4.66 -22.06 3.00
N ASP A 51 -3.42 -21.92 3.45
CA ASP A 51 -2.63 -20.70 3.30
C ASP A 51 -2.29 -20.45 1.84
N LEU A 52 -1.96 -21.51 1.09
CA LEU A 52 -1.73 -21.41 -0.35
C LEU A 52 -3.01 -20.94 -1.08
N LYS A 53 -4.16 -21.57 -0.78
CA LYS A 53 -5.46 -21.14 -1.34
C LYS A 53 -5.79 -19.69 -0.97
N PHE A 54 -5.46 -19.25 0.25
CA PHE A 54 -5.66 -17.87 0.70
C PHE A 54 -4.81 -16.89 -0.13
N ILE A 55 -3.49 -17.15 -0.26
CA ILE A 55 -2.59 -16.29 -1.05
C ILE A 55 -3.02 -16.26 -2.51
N VAL A 56 -3.26 -17.42 -3.13
CA VAL A 56 -3.66 -17.52 -4.55
C VAL A 56 -4.94 -16.75 -4.81
N SER A 57 -5.94 -16.85 -3.92
CA SER A 57 -7.20 -16.09 -4.07
C SER A 57 -6.96 -14.58 -4.06
N ILE A 58 -6.13 -14.09 -3.15
CA ILE A 58 -5.82 -12.67 -3.07
C ILE A 58 -5.02 -12.22 -4.31
N MET A 59 -4.01 -13.00 -4.72
CA MET A 59 -3.20 -12.70 -5.91
C MET A 59 -4.05 -12.66 -7.18
N LEU A 60 -4.98 -13.59 -7.36
CA LEU A 60 -5.91 -13.58 -8.50
C LEU A 60 -6.75 -12.31 -8.52
N GLY A 61 -7.28 -11.89 -7.37
CA GLY A 61 -8.00 -10.63 -7.26
C GLY A 61 -7.14 -9.42 -7.58
N MET A 62 -5.91 -9.35 -7.04
CA MET A 62 -4.96 -8.27 -7.32
C MET A 62 -4.61 -8.20 -8.82
N LEU A 63 -4.27 -9.32 -9.43
CA LEU A 63 -3.97 -9.39 -10.87
C LEU A 63 -5.17 -8.96 -11.71
N ALA A 64 -6.36 -9.46 -11.40
CA ALA A 64 -7.58 -9.08 -12.09
C ALA A 64 -7.82 -7.55 -12.03
N SER A 65 -7.63 -6.93 -10.86
CA SER A 65 -7.81 -5.49 -10.74
C SER A 65 -6.77 -4.70 -11.53
N ILE A 66 -5.50 -5.13 -11.50
CA ILE A 66 -4.42 -4.49 -12.25
C ILE A 66 -4.71 -4.55 -13.75
N LEU A 67 -5.05 -5.72 -14.27
CA LEU A 67 -5.32 -5.92 -15.69
C LEU A 67 -6.57 -5.15 -16.17
N LEU A 68 -7.65 -5.19 -15.40
CA LEU A 68 -8.92 -4.59 -15.79
C LEU A 68 -8.98 -3.08 -15.56
N LEU A 69 -8.34 -2.58 -14.50
CA LEU A 69 -8.54 -1.21 -14.07
C LEU A 69 -7.35 -0.28 -14.34
N SER A 70 -6.17 -0.79 -14.71
CA SER A 70 -4.98 0.05 -14.89
C SER A 70 -5.22 1.19 -15.89
N ASN A 71 -5.79 0.89 -17.06
CA ASN A 71 -6.09 1.88 -18.09
C ASN A 71 -7.19 2.85 -17.65
N PHE A 72 -8.24 2.36 -16.99
CA PHE A 72 -9.35 3.16 -16.47
C PHE A 72 -8.88 4.11 -15.36
N ILE A 73 -8.09 3.62 -14.40
CA ILE A 73 -7.54 4.46 -13.32
C ILE A 73 -6.56 5.49 -13.88
N LYS A 74 -5.71 5.10 -14.83
CA LYS A 74 -4.83 6.04 -15.53
C LYS A 74 -5.64 7.15 -16.21
N TRP A 75 -6.71 6.83 -16.89
CA TRP A 75 -7.62 7.79 -17.54
C TRP A 75 -8.27 8.73 -16.51
N ILE A 76 -8.81 8.21 -15.38
CA ILE A 76 -9.35 9.03 -14.30
C ILE A 76 -8.30 9.96 -13.71
N LEU A 77 -7.10 9.46 -13.43
CA LEU A 77 -6.03 10.26 -12.84
C LEU A 77 -5.50 11.36 -13.79
N THR A 78 -5.57 11.14 -15.10
CA THR A 78 -5.17 12.19 -16.06
C THR A 78 -6.22 13.30 -16.16
N LEU A 79 -7.50 12.98 -16.16
CA LEU A 79 -8.59 13.94 -16.34
C LEU A 79 -9.14 14.52 -15.02
N TYR A 80 -9.22 13.69 -13.99
CA TYR A 80 -9.95 13.98 -12.76
C TYR A 80 -9.12 13.77 -11.49
N TYR A 81 -7.82 14.07 -11.54
CA TYR A 81 -6.87 13.81 -10.45
C TYR A 81 -7.36 14.30 -9.09
N VAL A 82 -7.79 15.56 -9.01
CA VAL A 82 -8.24 16.18 -7.76
C VAL A 82 -9.39 15.38 -7.13
N TRP A 83 -10.39 15.03 -7.93
CA TRP A 83 -11.56 14.29 -7.47
C TRP A 83 -11.21 12.85 -7.06
N ALA A 84 -10.36 12.18 -7.84
CA ALA A 84 -9.86 10.86 -7.50
C ALA A 84 -9.13 10.85 -6.15
N VAL A 85 -8.26 11.83 -5.92
CA VAL A 85 -7.53 11.96 -4.66
C VAL A 85 -8.47 12.19 -3.47
N PHE A 86 -9.50 13.04 -3.60
CA PHE A 86 -10.50 13.22 -2.55
C PHE A 86 -11.25 11.91 -2.24
N LEU A 87 -11.65 11.16 -3.26
CA LEU A 87 -12.28 9.84 -3.08
C LEU A 87 -11.37 8.89 -2.30
N PHE A 88 -10.08 8.82 -2.66
CA PHE A 88 -9.12 7.93 -2.02
C PHE A 88 -8.79 8.35 -0.57
N ILE A 89 -8.68 9.65 -0.31
CA ILE A 89 -8.57 10.17 1.06
C ILE A 89 -9.78 9.68 1.90
N GLY A 90 -10.99 9.76 1.34
CA GLY A 90 -12.20 9.26 1.99
C GLY A 90 -12.14 7.76 2.31
N LEU A 91 -11.69 6.94 1.36
CA LEU A 91 -11.51 5.49 1.56
C LEU A 91 -10.52 5.19 2.71
N ILE A 92 -9.40 5.91 2.77
CA ILE A 92 -8.39 5.73 3.83
C ILE A 92 -8.94 6.19 5.18
N ILE A 93 -9.57 7.36 5.27
CA ILE A 93 -10.17 7.85 6.52
C ILE A 93 -11.26 6.89 7.02
N GLY A 94 -12.03 6.28 6.11
CA GLY A 94 -13.05 5.29 6.48
C GLY A 94 -12.49 4.06 7.22
N SER A 95 -11.21 3.72 6.99
CA SER A 95 -10.53 2.60 7.64
C SER A 95 -9.82 2.96 8.95
N THR A 96 -9.66 4.24 9.29
CA THR A 96 -8.90 4.66 10.48
C THR A 96 -9.51 4.15 11.78
N LYS A 97 -10.84 4.03 11.85
CA LYS A 97 -11.53 3.56 13.05
C LYS A 97 -11.11 2.14 13.45
N ASP A 98 -10.95 1.24 12.47
CA ASP A 98 -10.58 -0.15 12.71
C ASP A 98 -9.13 -0.26 13.22
N ILE A 99 -8.27 0.67 12.83
CA ILE A 99 -6.89 0.77 13.28
C ILE A 99 -6.81 1.40 14.66
N THR A 100 -7.50 2.52 14.88
CA THR A 100 -7.47 3.23 16.17
C THR A 100 -8.09 2.42 17.32
N SER A 101 -9.09 1.58 17.03
CA SER A 101 -9.69 0.69 18.04
C SER A 101 -8.71 -0.34 18.62
N LYS A 102 -7.61 -0.64 17.91
CA LYS A 102 -6.56 -1.57 18.34
C LYS A 102 -5.38 -0.87 19.05
N ILE A 103 -5.44 0.45 19.21
CA ILE A 103 -4.41 1.25 19.86
C ILE A 103 -4.84 1.60 21.27
N THR A 104 -4.00 1.26 22.27
CA THR A 104 -4.19 1.73 23.64
C THR A 104 -3.64 3.15 23.79
N LEU A 105 -4.36 4.03 24.51
CA LEU A 105 -3.94 5.41 24.77
C LEU A 105 -2.82 5.50 25.82
N LYS A 106 -1.64 4.93 25.50
CA LYS A 106 -0.44 5.03 26.33
C LYS A 106 0.50 6.08 25.73
N LYS A 107 1.28 6.77 26.59
CA LYS A 107 2.28 7.75 26.14
C LYS A 107 3.25 7.18 25.10
N THR A 108 3.65 5.91 25.26
CA THR A 108 4.51 5.21 24.30
C THR A 108 3.90 5.10 22.90
N ASN A 109 2.59 4.84 22.81
CA ASN A 109 1.91 4.72 21.52
C ASN A 109 1.76 6.08 20.82
N ILE A 110 1.45 7.13 21.59
CA ILE A 110 1.42 8.51 21.07
C ILE A 110 2.80 8.90 20.55
N PHE A 111 3.87 8.60 21.31
CA PHE A 111 5.24 8.84 20.89
C PHE A 111 5.58 8.09 19.60
N CYS A 112 5.18 6.82 19.46
CA CYS A 112 5.37 6.04 18.23
C CYS A 112 4.64 6.66 17.03
N ILE A 113 3.42 7.17 17.21
CA ILE A 113 2.69 7.86 16.14
C ILE A 113 3.47 9.10 15.69
N LEU A 114 3.88 9.96 16.64
CA LEU A 114 4.56 11.22 16.34
C LEU A 114 5.92 10.99 15.67
N ILE A 115 6.74 10.07 16.20
CA ILE A 115 8.05 9.75 15.61
C ILE A 115 7.91 9.15 14.21
N THR A 116 6.90 8.33 14.00
CA THR A 116 6.63 7.73 12.69
C THR A 116 6.20 8.79 11.68
N ILE A 117 5.32 9.73 12.06
CA ILE A 117 4.95 10.85 11.21
C ILE A 117 6.20 11.68 10.86
N PHE A 118 7.04 11.99 11.84
CA PHE A 118 8.24 12.80 11.63
C PHE A 118 9.23 12.12 10.66
N ILE A 119 9.56 10.84 10.92
CA ILE A 119 10.50 10.08 10.07
C ILE A 119 9.95 9.93 8.65
N SER A 120 8.70 9.49 8.51
CA SER A 120 8.11 9.28 7.19
C SER A 120 7.95 10.58 6.40
N TYR A 121 7.66 11.68 7.08
CA TYR A 121 7.59 13.00 6.45
C TYR A 121 8.94 13.46 5.90
N ILE A 122 10.03 13.29 6.68
CA ILE A 122 11.39 13.61 6.23
C ILE A 122 11.78 12.75 5.02
N LEU A 123 11.50 11.45 5.06
CA LEU A 123 11.81 10.53 3.95
C LEU A 123 11.04 10.88 2.66
N LEU A 124 9.82 11.40 2.78
CA LEU A 124 9.01 11.78 1.62
C LEU A 124 9.31 13.17 1.05
N ILE A 125 9.92 14.06 1.83
CA ILE A 125 10.26 15.43 1.37
C ILE A 125 11.65 15.52 0.78
N ASN A 126 12.62 14.75 1.28
CA ASN A 126 13.99 14.78 0.77
C ASN A 126 14.08 14.07 -0.59
N HIS A 127 13.80 14.81 -1.67
CA HIS A 127 13.85 14.32 -3.04
C HIS A 127 15.28 14.19 -3.64
N ASN A 128 16.35 14.32 -2.83
CA ASN A 128 17.72 14.48 -3.35
C ASN A 128 18.60 13.22 -3.22
N PHE A 129 18.02 12.08 -2.90
CA PHE A 129 18.79 10.83 -2.87
C PHE A 129 18.87 10.24 -4.29
N ASN A 130 19.93 10.58 -5.05
CA ASN A 130 20.22 9.92 -6.31
C ASN A 130 21.14 8.71 -6.06
N ILE A 131 20.58 7.51 -6.19
CA ILE A 131 21.35 6.28 -6.17
C ILE A 131 22.00 6.12 -7.54
N LYS A 132 23.30 6.50 -7.63
CA LYS A 132 24.14 6.30 -8.84
C LYS A 132 24.85 4.94 -8.73
N GLU A 133 24.13 3.87 -8.85
CA GLU A 133 24.72 2.53 -8.93
C GLU A 133 24.66 1.96 -10.35
N ASN A 134 25.71 1.22 -10.73
CA ASN A 134 25.76 0.54 -12.03
C ASN A 134 24.72 -0.60 -12.13
N ASN A 135 24.28 -1.15 -10.99
CA ASN A 135 23.27 -2.20 -10.93
C ASN A 135 22.27 -1.94 -9.77
N PRO A 136 21.26 -1.12 -9.95
CA PRO A 136 20.33 -0.75 -8.87
C PRO A 136 19.23 -1.80 -8.64
N TYR A 137 19.17 -2.88 -9.43
CA TYR A 137 17.99 -3.77 -9.45
C TYR A 137 17.80 -4.54 -8.13
N LEU A 138 18.87 -4.91 -7.44
CA LEU A 138 18.78 -5.51 -6.11
C LEU A 138 18.17 -4.55 -5.09
N ILE A 139 18.61 -3.29 -5.10
CA ILE A 139 18.04 -2.23 -4.24
C ILE A 139 16.59 -1.96 -4.62
N MET A 140 16.28 -1.92 -5.91
CA MET A 140 14.91 -1.72 -6.39
C MET A 140 13.99 -2.85 -5.91
N GLY A 141 14.41 -4.10 -5.99
CA GLY A 141 13.68 -5.24 -5.45
C GLY A 141 13.46 -5.13 -3.93
N THR A 142 14.50 -4.75 -3.20
CA THR A 142 14.43 -4.50 -1.75
C THR A 142 13.40 -3.41 -1.42
N LEU A 143 13.46 -2.28 -2.10
CA LEU A 143 12.52 -1.16 -1.89
C LEU A 143 11.08 -1.54 -2.26
N GLU A 144 10.89 -2.28 -3.35
CA GLU A 144 9.55 -2.74 -3.76
C GLU A 144 8.93 -3.67 -2.70
N ALA A 145 9.73 -4.57 -2.12
CA ALA A 145 9.28 -5.43 -1.03
C ALA A 145 8.89 -4.61 0.22
N LEU A 146 9.75 -3.67 0.63
CA LEU A 146 9.50 -2.79 1.78
C LEU A 146 8.19 -2.02 1.59
N THR A 147 8.02 -1.39 0.45
CA THR A 147 6.83 -0.56 0.16
C THR A 147 5.56 -1.39 -0.04
N THR A 148 5.72 -2.67 -0.37
CA THR A 148 4.59 -3.61 -0.49
C THR A 148 4.09 -4.07 0.87
N ILE A 149 4.99 -4.27 1.83
CA ILE A 149 4.64 -4.78 3.17
C ILE A 149 4.35 -3.64 4.14
N ILE A 150 5.16 -2.58 4.15
CA ILE A 150 5.01 -1.52 5.14
C ILE A 150 3.78 -0.67 4.81
N PRO A 151 2.77 -0.63 5.70
CA PRO A 151 1.57 0.14 5.46
C PRO A 151 1.85 1.65 5.42
N GLY A 152 1.16 2.37 4.54
CA GLY A 152 1.26 3.84 4.47
C GLY A 152 2.44 4.38 3.66
N ILE A 153 3.33 3.52 3.17
CA ILE A 153 4.41 3.92 2.27
C ILE A 153 3.99 3.70 0.81
N SER A 154 4.12 4.74 -0.01
CA SER A 154 3.90 4.64 -1.45
C SER A 154 5.20 4.26 -2.16
N GLY A 155 5.23 3.09 -2.82
CA GLY A 155 6.40 2.64 -3.60
C GLY A 155 6.79 3.64 -4.68
N THR A 156 5.83 4.12 -5.45
CA THR A 156 6.07 5.11 -6.51
C THR A 156 6.72 6.39 -5.97
N ALA A 157 6.27 6.88 -4.81
CA ALA A 157 6.86 8.07 -4.19
C ALA A 157 8.33 7.85 -3.81
N ILE A 158 8.66 6.67 -3.24
CA ILE A 158 10.05 6.33 -2.90
C ILE A 158 10.92 6.20 -4.15
N PHE A 159 10.45 5.49 -5.19
CA PHE A 159 11.23 5.37 -6.43
C PHE A 159 11.48 6.72 -7.10
N ILE A 160 10.51 7.64 -7.08
CA ILE A 160 10.69 9.00 -7.59
C ILE A 160 11.73 9.77 -6.74
N SER A 161 11.64 9.70 -5.42
CA SER A 161 12.56 10.43 -4.52
C SER A 161 14.01 9.95 -4.62
N LEU A 162 14.22 8.67 -4.97
CA LEU A 162 15.54 8.07 -5.14
C LEU A 162 16.06 8.14 -6.58
N GLY A 163 15.30 8.73 -7.52
CA GLY A 163 15.67 8.80 -8.92
C GLY A 163 15.64 7.44 -9.66
N LEU A 164 14.98 6.43 -9.07
CA LEU A 164 14.92 5.07 -9.61
C LEU A 164 13.65 4.78 -10.42
N TYR A 165 12.72 5.73 -10.50
CA TYR A 165 11.41 5.50 -11.11
C TYR A 165 11.49 5.17 -12.61
N THR A 166 12.35 5.86 -13.36
CA THR A 166 12.57 5.58 -14.79
C THR A 166 13.13 4.17 -15.01
N LYS A 167 14.10 3.76 -14.19
CA LYS A 167 14.66 2.39 -14.25
C LYS A 167 13.62 1.32 -13.88
N MET A 168 12.68 1.64 -12.99
CA MET A 168 11.57 0.73 -12.67
C MET A 168 10.61 0.57 -13.86
N LEU A 169 10.31 1.67 -14.57
CA LEU A 169 9.52 1.62 -15.80
C LEU A 169 10.24 0.85 -16.92
N GLU A 170 11.55 1.01 -17.06
CA GLU A 170 12.38 0.23 -17.98
C GLU A 170 12.32 -1.26 -17.67
N LEU A 171 12.43 -1.66 -16.40
CA LEU A 171 12.30 -3.05 -15.97
C LEU A 171 10.92 -3.62 -16.35
N TYR A 172 9.84 -2.89 -16.14
CA TYR A 172 8.49 -3.32 -16.55
C TYR A 172 8.37 -3.46 -18.08
N ASN A 173 8.94 -2.54 -18.85
CA ASN A 173 8.94 -2.64 -20.31
C ASN A 173 9.75 -3.85 -20.81
N LEU A 174 10.90 -4.16 -20.21
CA LEU A 174 11.70 -5.33 -20.53
C LEU A 174 10.94 -6.64 -20.26
N LEU A 175 10.13 -6.67 -19.19
CA LEU A 175 9.25 -7.82 -18.91
C LEU A 175 8.14 -7.97 -19.93
N ILE A 176 7.51 -6.87 -20.38
CA ILE A 176 6.40 -6.88 -21.34
C ILE A 176 6.90 -7.25 -22.74
N THR A 177 8.05 -6.74 -23.14
CA THR A 177 8.63 -6.97 -24.48
C THR A 177 9.39 -8.26 -24.61
N PHE A 178 9.50 -9.07 -23.52
CA PHE A 178 10.31 -10.29 -23.47
C PHE A 178 11.79 -10.08 -23.83
N ASN A 179 12.27 -8.84 -23.86
CA ASN A 179 13.68 -8.51 -24.07
C ASN A 179 14.42 -8.49 -22.74
N ILE A 180 14.51 -9.66 -22.13
CA ILE A 180 14.85 -9.82 -20.72
C ILE A 180 16.36 -9.89 -20.54
N ASN A 181 16.94 -8.93 -19.80
CA ASN A 181 18.25 -9.16 -19.17
C ASN A 181 18.03 -9.98 -17.89
N ILE A 182 18.29 -11.30 -17.99
CA ILE A 182 18.05 -12.27 -16.92
C ILE A 182 18.74 -11.86 -15.62
N LYS A 183 19.94 -11.28 -15.68
CA LYS A 183 20.68 -10.82 -14.50
C LYS A 183 19.92 -9.74 -13.73
N PHE A 184 19.35 -8.77 -14.42
CA PHE A 184 18.59 -7.67 -13.79
C PHE A 184 17.36 -8.19 -13.05
N ILE A 185 16.68 -9.17 -13.64
CA ILE A 185 15.51 -9.79 -13.01
C ILE A 185 15.92 -10.63 -11.80
N ILE A 186 16.99 -11.40 -11.90
CA ILE A 186 17.49 -12.20 -10.77
C ILE A 186 17.87 -11.29 -9.60
N ASP A 187 18.62 -10.22 -9.84
CA ASP A 187 19.01 -9.26 -8.80
C ASP A 187 17.77 -8.62 -8.15
N PHE A 188 16.80 -8.20 -8.95
CA PHE A 188 15.53 -7.66 -8.43
C PHE A 188 14.75 -8.68 -7.58
N ILE A 189 14.61 -9.92 -8.06
CA ILE A 189 13.90 -11.00 -7.35
C ILE A 189 14.60 -11.35 -6.04
N ILE A 190 15.94 -11.44 -6.04
CA ILE A 190 16.72 -11.72 -4.83
C ILE A 190 16.48 -10.60 -3.80
N GLY A 191 16.64 -9.34 -4.18
CA GLY A 191 16.39 -8.21 -3.30
C GLY A 191 14.96 -8.21 -2.77
N PHE A 192 13.98 -8.49 -3.64
CA PHE A 192 12.56 -8.55 -3.28
C PHE A 192 12.28 -9.68 -2.28
N ILE A 193 12.68 -10.91 -2.55
CA ILE A 193 12.39 -12.07 -1.69
C ILE A 193 13.07 -11.94 -0.33
N LEU A 194 14.37 -11.58 -0.31
CA LEU A 194 15.11 -11.42 0.95
C LEU A 194 14.47 -10.32 1.83
N SER A 195 14.22 -9.17 1.25
CA SER A 195 13.62 -8.06 1.98
C SER A 195 12.18 -8.36 2.41
N LEU A 196 11.38 -9.00 1.54
CA LEU A 196 10.01 -9.39 1.83
C LEU A 196 9.95 -10.30 3.07
N THR A 197 10.80 -11.33 3.11
CA THR A 197 10.80 -12.30 4.23
C THR A 197 11.34 -11.69 5.52
N LEU A 198 12.41 -10.90 5.47
CA LEU A 198 12.98 -10.24 6.64
C LEU A 198 12.01 -9.21 7.24
N CYS A 199 11.43 -8.36 6.39
CA CYS A 199 10.41 -7.39 6.82
C CYS A 199 9.17 -8.07 7.36
N ALA A 200 8.67 -9.10 6.70
CA ALA A 200 7.50 -9.83 7.17
C ALA A 200 7.74 -10.46 8.55
N LYS A 201 8.93 -11.02 8.81
CA LYS A 201 9.29 -11.54 10.14
C LYS A 201 9.26 -10.46 11.22
N THR A 202 9.87 -9.31 10.94
CA THR A 202 9.92 -8.18 11.87
C THR A 202 8.51 -7.64 12.15
N ILE A 203 7.71 -7.44 11.11
CA ILE A 203 6.34 -6.94 11.23
C ILE A 203 5.46 -7.97 11.95
N ASN A 204 5.57 -9.25 11.61
CA ASN A 204 4.82 -10.32 12.28
C ASN A 204 5.16 -10.38 13.79
N TYR A 205 6.43 -10.24 14.15
CA TYR A 205 6.85 -10.17 15.54
C TYR A 205 6.20 -8.98 16.27
N LEU A 206 6.20 -7.79 15.64
CA LEU A 206 5.57 -6.59 16.21
C LEU A 206 4.05 -6.77 16.40
N PHE A 207 3.35 -7.33 15.42
CA PHE A 207 1.91 -7.56 15.53
C PHE A 207 1.57 -8.60 16.59
N ASN A 208 2.39 -9.64 16.76
CA ASN A 208 2.14 -10.69 17.77
C ASN A 208 2.51 -10.26 19.19
N LYS A 209 3.61 -9.52 19.39
CA LYS A 209 4.09 -9.16 20.73
C LYS A 209 3.70 -7.75 21.17
N HIS A 210 3.61 -6.81 20.22
CA HIS A 210 3.41 -5.39 20.49
C HIS A 210 2.33 -4.79 19.58
N GLN A 211 1.18 -5.45 19.52
CA GLN A 211 0.09 -5.12 18.59
C GLN A 211 -0.27 -3.63 18.60
N SER A 212 -0.44 -3.04 19.79
CA SER A 212 -0.81 -1.63 19.93
C SER A 212 0.27 -0.68 19.38
N ILE A 213 1.56 -1.02 19.55
CA ILE A 213 2.68 -0.25 18.97
C ILE A 213 2.69 -0.40 17.45
N ALA A 214 2.50 -1.63 16.95
CA ALA A 214 2.43 -1.88 15.51
C ALA A 214 1.33 -1.04 14.84
N TYR A 215 0.11 -1.05 15.40
CA TYR A 215 -0.98 -0.21 14.89
C TYR A 215 -0.73 1.30 15.05
N SER A 216 0.01 1.71 16.09
CA SER A 216 0.42 3.11 16.26
C SER A 216 1.37 3.57 15.14
N ILE A 217 2.34 2.73 14.77
CA ILE A 217 3.23 2.97 13.63
C ILE A 217 2.41 3.06 12.33
N VAL A 218 1.49 2.10 12.11
CA VAL A 218 0.60 2.11 10.93
C VAL A 218 -0.21 3.40 10.85
N LEU A 219 -0.78 3.84 11.97
CA LEU A 219 -1.56 5.08 12.02
C LEU A 219 -0.70 6.31 11.67
N GLY A 220 0.54 6.38 12.18
CA GLY A 220 1.48 7.45 11.83
C GLY A 220 1.79 7.49 10.34
N LEU A 221 2.06 6.33 9.72
CA LEU A 221 2.30 6.21 8.28
C LEU A 221 1.05 6.60 7.46
N MET A 222 -0.14 6.20 7.90
CA MET A 222 -1.40 6.60 7.25
C MET A 222 -1.61 8.11 7.28
N ILE A 223 -1.40 8.76 8.43
CA ILE A 223 -1.53 10.22 8.56
C ILE A 223 -0.58 10.93 7.61
N THR A 224 0.68 10.48 7.53
CA THR A 224 1.66 11.05 6.60
C THR A 224 1.22 10.85 5.14
N SER A 225 0.74 9.66 4.78
CA SER A 225 0.24 9.38 3.44
C SER A 225 -0.95 10.28 3.07
N LEU A 226 -1.92 10.45 3.98
CA LEU A 226 -3.05 11.37 3.79
C LEU A 226 -2.58 12.82 3.57
N PHE A 227 -1.60 13.27 4.35
CA PHE A 227 -1.03 14.60 4.22
C PHE A 227 -0.37 14.82 2.84
N VAL A 228 0.45 13.85 2.40
CA VAL A 228 1.12 13.90 1.09
C VAL A 228 0.08 13.90 -0.05
N MET A 229 -0.93 13.05 0.04
CA MET A 229 -2.03 13.03 -0.94
C MET A 229 -2.78 14.36 -0.98
N PHE A 230 -3.12 14.92 0.17
CA PHE A 230 -3.77 16.22 0.26
C PHE A 230 -2.91 17.33 -0.35
N LYS A 231 -1.61 17.35 -0.02
CA LYS A 231 -0.64 18.30 -0.60
C LYS A 231 -0.55 18.17 -2.13
N SER A 232 -0.69 16.98 -2.68
CA SER A 232 -0.63 16.77 -4.14
C SER A 232 -1.74 17.46 -4.91
N ILE A 233 -2.89 17.72 -4.29
CA ILE A 233 -4.03 18.43 -4.90
C ILE A 233 -3.64 19.86 -5.29
N PHE A 234 -2.81 20.53 -4.47
CA PHE A 234 -2.40 21.91 -4.71
C PHE A 234 -1.47 22.10 -5.91
N LYS A 235 -0.99 21.02 -6.52
CA LYS A 235 -0.25 21.09 -7.81
C LYS A 235 -1.18 21.39 -8.99
N TYR A 236 -2.49 21.29 -8.80
CA TYR A 236 -3.50 21.50 -9.83
C TYR A 236 -4.32 22.75 -9.55
N LYS A 237 -4.83 23.38 -10.62
CA LYS A 237 -5.73 24.52 -10.48
C LYS A 237 -7.01 24.10 -9.76
N ILE A 238 -7.21 24.62 -8.56
CA ILE A 238 -8.35 24.33 -7.70
C ILE A 238 -9.43 25.38 -7.94
N THR A 239 -10.65 24.96 -8.24
CA THR A 239 -11.83 25.80 -8.31
C THR A 239 -12.81 25.40 -7.21
N LEU A 240 -13.69 26.32 -6.79
CA LEU A 240 -14.72 26.03 -5.77
C LEU A 240 -15.56 24.80 -6.16
N PHE A 241 -15.92 24.68 -7.44
CA PHE A 241 -16.65 23.53 -7.96
C PHE A 241 -15.88 22.19 -7.76
N LYS A 242 -14.55 22.18 -7.99
CA LYS A 242 -13.72 20.99 -7.77
C LYS A 242 -13.69 20.59 -6.29
N ILE A 243 -13.69 21.58 -5.37
CA ILE A 243 -13.71 21.31 -3.94
C ILE A 243 -15.05 20.70 -3.52
N ILE A 244 -16.18 21.27 -3.96
CA ILE A 244 -17.51 20.76 -3.61
C ILE A 244 -17.68 19.30 -4.04
N ILE A 245 -17.38 18.98 -5.30
CA ILE A 245 -17.42 17.59 -5.80
C ILE A 245 -16.43 16.72 -5.05
N GLY A 246 -15.23 17.25 -4.78
CA GLY A 246 -14.20 16.55 -4.02
C GLY A 246 -14.68 16.14 -2.62
N ILE A 247 -15.34 17.03 -1.90
CA ILE A 247 -15.92 16.74 -0.57
C ILE A 247 -17.00 15.67 -0.66
N ILE A 248 -17.88 15.73 -1.67
CA ILE A 248 -18.90 14.69 -1.89
C ILE A 248 -18.25 13.33 -2.12
N LEU A 249 -17.19 13.28 -2.96
CA LEU A 249 -16.44 12.05 -3.24
C LEU A 249 -15.67 11.54 -2.02
N LEU A 250 -15.14 12.42 -1.18
CA LEU A 250 -14.51 12.04 0.08
C LEU A 250 -15.53 11.37 1.02
N ILE A 251 -16.72 11.97 1.17
CA ILE A 251 -17.81 11.41 1.99
C ILE A 251 -18.27 10.05 1.43
N THR A 252 -18.38 9.93 0.11
CA THR A 252 -18.72 8.65 -0.54
C THR A 252 -17.66 7.60 -0.29
N GLY A 253 -16.38 7.92 -0.46
CA GLY A 253 -15.26 7.02 -0.15
C GLY A 253 -15.29 6.54 1.31
N TYR A 254 -15.48 7.46 2.26
CA TYR A 254 -15.62 7.14 3.68
C TYR A 254 -16.78 6.17 3.95
N LYS A 255 -17.95 6.45 3.40
CA LYS A 255 -19.13 5.58 3.56
C LYS A 255 -18.96 4.22 2.90
N CYS A 256 -18.32 4.16 1.71
CA CYS A 256 -18.02 2.92 1.01
C CYS A 256 -17.13 2.00 1.84
N THR A 257 -16.01 2.52 2.38
CA THR A 257 -15.11 1.72 3.22
C THR A 257 -15.83 1.21 4.46
N LYS A 258 -16.58 2.06 5.14
CA LYS A 258 -17.34 1.66 6.33
C LYS A 258 -18.37 0.56 6.01
N LYS A 259 -19.06 0.65 4.87
CA LYS A 259 -20.03 -0.36 4.43
C LYS A 259 -19.34 -1.68 4.08
N ILE A 260 -18.20 -1.61 3.38
CA ILE A 260 -17.39 -2.79 3.04
C ILE A 260 -16.91 -3.48 4.31
N ASN A 261 -16.36 -2.75 5.27
CA ASN A 261 -15.86 -3.33 6.52
C ASN A 261 -16.97 -3.97 7.34
N ASN A 262 -18.14 -3.32 7.47
CA ASN A 262 -19.30 -3.91 8.15
C ASN A 262 -19.82 -5.17 7.44
N PHE A 263 -19.87 -5.15 6.10
CA PHE A 263 -20.26 -6.34 5.34
C PHE A 263 -19.28 -7.50 5.55
N LEU A 264 -17.97 -7.20 5.53
CA LEU A 264 -16.94 -8.22 5.68
C LEU A 264 -16.84 -8.77 7.11
N SER A 265 -17.11 -7.97 8.14
CA SER A 265 -17.15 -8.42 9.54
C SER A 265 -18.28 -9.41 9.81
N ASN A 266 -19.43 -9.24 9.13
CA ASN A 266 -20.57 -10.15 9.26
C ASN A 266 -20.33 -11.54 8.62
N TYR A 267 -19.33 -11.69 7.74
CA TYR A 267 -18.99 -12.94 7.07
C TYR A 267 -17.67 -13.57 7.59
N SER A 268 -17.00 -12.94 8.54
CA SER A 268 -15.74 -13.45 9.13
C SER A 268 -15.95 -14.24 10.42
N ASN A 269 -17.16 -14.22 10.97
CA ASN A 269 -17.66 -15.09 12.02
C ASN A 269 -18.38 -16.27 11.36
#